data_e7b1e8975d1de0e8d1e42b648b35c688
#
_entry.id   e7b1e8975d1de0e8d1e42b648b35c688
#
_cell.length_a   1.000
_cell.length_b   1.000
_cell.length_c   1.000
_cell.angle_alpha   90.00
_cell.angle_beta   90.00
_cell.angle_gamma   90.00
#
_symmetry.space_group_name_H-M   'P 1'
#
loop_
_entity.id
_entity.type
_entity.pdbx_description
1 polymer ?
#
loop_
_entity_poly.entity_id
_entity_poly.type
_entity_poly.pdbx_seq_one_letter_code
_entity_poly.pdbx_strand_id
1 'polypeptide(L)'
;MTVQEMIAEPPMLEIVDLRKRYSETVALDGISFEVRRHEVVGLIGENGAGKSTLLKSLIGLVQPDSGEIRLHGSKVKLRSISQAGAAGIGMVFQEQSLIPNITVAENILLGSEGSGVRGGFYRWKELARRAQVQLDKIGCDIDPRAITETLSFADRQLVEIAKVLAIEERSNGEPVVLLDEPTSVLDADEIELLFAQIERLRKHASVVFVSHRLDEVLRISDRVYVLRNGQTVGEYDPATTDAAELHRMMIGRDAQGSHYHEDRQLPVAEAPVRLRVTGATLKGVCQAVSFEVRKGEVLGLAGVQGSGREELCRALFGAMALTSGEIAVDDKVVNFSSPRPAIREGFGFVPAERRTEGMVATMSVAENITLPHIASVSRGPFLDRRAEATVVKHWVEALRVKTPTTSAPLASLSGGNQQKAVLARWMVSGDLRVLILDHPTRGLDVGAKSEVYRLIRDLSDQGIATVLMADSLEETIAMSHRIIVMKDGEVAAEMACDPGAKPSPVDVLEAMI
;
A
#
# COMPACT_ATOMS: atom_id res chain seq x y z
N MET A 1 5.91 38.54 43.34
CA MET A 1 4.91 38.37 42.28
C MET A 1 5.08 36.94 41.78
N THR A 2 4.21 36.12 42.24
CA THR A 2 4.15 34.69 41.97
C THR A 2 3.75 34.48 40.50
N VAL A 3 4.65 33.96 39.71
CA VAL A 3 4.32 33.39 38.40
C VAL A 3 3.48 32.16 38.71
N GLN A 4 2.19 32.28 38.52
CA GLN A 4 1.28 31.14 38.47
C GLN A 4 1.76 30.28 37.28
N GLU A 5 2.35 29.14 37.57
CA GLU A 5 2.51 28.06 36.61
C GLU A 5 1.11 27.83 36.04
N MET A 6 0.92 28.20 34.79
CA MET A 6 -0.22 27.72 33.99
C MET A 6 -0.06 26.20 33.91
N ILE A 7 -0.82 25.50 34.74
CA ILE A 7 -0.96 24.05 34.61
C ILE A 7 -1.58 23.85 33.23
N ALA A 8 -0.77 23.45 32.27
CA ALA A 8 -1.26 23.07 30.96
C ALA A 8 -2.27 21.92 31.15
N GLU A 9 -3.44 22.04 30.56
CA GLU A 9 -4.42 20.93 30.60
C GLU A 9 -3.74 19.64 30.10
N PRO A 10 -3.95 18.52 30.78
CA PRO A 10 -3.34 17.25 30.37
C PRO A 10 -3.82 16.91 28.94
N PRO A 11 -2.95 16.28 28.13
CA PRO A 11 -3.34 15.89 26.78
C PRO A 11 -4.54 14.94 26.80
N MET A 12 -5.36 14.99 25.75
CA MET A 12 -6.50 14.10 25.57
C MET A 12 -6.06 12.64 25.49
N LEU A 13 -5.01 12.41 24.71
CA LEU A 13 -4.36 11.10 24.57
C LEU A 13 -2.85 11.30 24.71
N GLU A 14 -2.22 10.48 25.54
CA GLU A 14 -0.77 10.41 25.70
C GLU A 14 -0.31 8.96 25.60
N ILE A 15 0.70 8.72 24.80
CA ILE A 15 1.34 7.43 24.62
C ILE A 15 2.78 7.54 25.08
N VAL A 16 3.20 6.63 25.97
CA VAL A 16 4.52 6.67 26.59
C VAL A 16 5.21 5.34 26.43
N ASP A 17 6.33 5.33 25.71
CA ASP A 17 7.24 4.19 25.51
C ASP A 17 6.51 2.88 25.12
N LEU A 18 5.56 2.96 24.18
CA LEU A 18 4.72 1.83 23.79
C LEU A 18 5.53 0.84 22.96
N ARG A 19 5.56 -0.44 23.39
CA ARG A 19 6.33 -1.50 22.75
C ARG A 19 5.46 -2.68 22.39
N LYS A 20 5.74 -3.28 21.20
CA LYS A 20 5.08 -4.50 20.74
C LYS A 20 6.01 -5.33 19.88
N ARG A 21 6.10 -6.63 20.20
CA ARG A 21 6.84 -7.61 19.43
C ARG A 21 5.91 -8.73 18.94
N TYR A 22 6.12 -9.16 17.71
CA TYR A 22 5.50 -10.36 17.14
C TYR A 22 6.60 -11.35 16.79
N SER A 23 6.76 -12.41 17.55
CA SER A 23 7.86 -13.38 17.36
C SER A 23 9.22 -12.70 17.23
N GLU A 24 9.81 -12.72 16.04
CA GLU A 24 11.12 -12.10 15.72
C GLU A 24 11.02 -10.61 15.35
N THR A 25 9.81 -10.09 15.05
CA THR A 25 9.62 -8.74 14.54
C THR A 25 9.22 -7.77 15.65
N VAL A 26 10.00 -6.71 15.82
CA VAL A 26 9.64 -5.57 16.69
C VAL A 26 8.77 -4.63 15.87
N ALA A 27 7.49 -4.52 16.23
CA ALA A 27 6.52 -3.67 15.53
C ALA A 27 6.41 -2.27 16.13
N LEU A 28 6.52 -2.17 17.48
CA LEU A 28 6.63 -0.91 18.22
C LEU A 28 7.83 -1.01 19.15
N ASP A 29 8.70 -0.01 19.11
CA ASP A 29 9.94 0.05 19.89
C ASP A 29 10.08 1.39 20.64
N GLY A 30 9.13 1.65 21.53
CA GLY A 30 9.17 2.84 22.37
C GLY A 30 8.49 4.06 21.74
N ILE A 31 7.35 3.85 21.07
CA ILE A 31 6.57 4.96 20.51
C ILE A 31 6.02 5.84 21.63
N SER A 32 6.23 7.14 21.47
CA SER A 32 5.69 8.17 22.35
C SER A 32 5.18 9.35 21.53
N PHE A 33 3.94 9.80 21.81
CA PHE A 33 3.36 11.03 21.28
C PHE A 33 2.14 11.44 22.10
N GLU A 34 1.66 12.65 21.88
CA GLU A 34 0.48 13.20 22.53
C GLU A 34 -0.49 13.84 21.54
N VAL A 35 -1.76 13.86 21.90
CA VAL A 35 -2.83 14.57 21.19
C VAL A 35 -3.51 15.51 22.17
N ARG A 36 -3.55 16.79 21.86
CA ARG A 36 -4.23 17.80 22.67
C ARG A 36 -5.70 17.87 22.32
N ARG A 37 -6.45 18.59 23.14
CA ARG A 37 -7.87 18.81 22.94
C ARG A 37 -8.11 19.58 21.63
N HIS A 38 -9.07 19.11 20.82
CA HIS A 38 -9.45 19.71 19.54
C HIS A 38 -8.31 19.81 18.51
N GLU A 39 -7.28 19.03 18.67
CA GLU A 39 -6.12 18.98 17.79
C GLU A 39 -6.27 17.90 16.73
N VAL A 40 -5.78 18.15 15.52
CA VAL A 40 -5.55 17.17 14.47
C VAL A 40 -4.06 16.85 14.44
N VAL A 41 -3.70 15.65 14.86
CA VAL A 41 -2.32 15.16 14.82
C VAL A 41 -2.14 14.26 13.60
N GLY A 42 -1.23 14.66 12.71
CA GLY A 42 -0.78 13.84 11.60
C GLY A 42 0.19 12.75 12.08
N LEU A 43 -0.05 11.52 11.69
CA LEU A 43 0.85 10.40 11.97
C LEU A 43 1.32 9.79 10.66
N ILE A 44 2.58 10.01 10.33
CA ILE A 44 3.19 9.54 9.10
C ILE A 44 4.28 8.52 9.36
N GLY A 45 4.60 7.76 8.36
CA GLY A 45 5.65 6.74 8.39
C GLY A 45 5.44 5.76 7.25
N GLU A 46 6.49 5.07 6.89
CA GLU A 46 6.44 4.08 5.82
C GLU A 46 5.59 2.86 6.18
N ASN A 47 5.32 2.01 5.17
CA ASN A 47 4.72 0.71 5.43
C ASN A 47 5.66 -0.11 6.32
N GLY A 48 5.14 -0.65 7.43
CA GLY A 48 5.96 -1.34 8.42
C GLY A 48 6.53 -0.43 9.54
N ALA A 49 6.33 0.89 9.50
CA ALA A 49 6.78 1.80 10.56
C ALA A 49 6.08 1.62 11.91
N GLY A 50 5.02 0.78 11.96
CA GLY A 50 4.29 0.48 13.19
C GLY A 50 2.91 1.17 13.31
N LYS A 51 2.52 2.03 12.34
CA LYS A 51 1.26 2.80 12.38
C LYS A 51 0.03 1.94 12.68
N SER A 52 -0.24 0.92 11.88
CA SER A 52 -1.42 0.05 12.07
C SER A 52 -1.36 -0.77 13.36
N THR A 53 -0.15 -1.15 13.83
CA THR A 53 0.00 -1.83 15.13
C THR A 53 -0.30 -0.87 16.27
N LEU A 54 0.13 0.37 16.18
CA LEU A 54 -0.18 1.42 17.12
C LEU A 54 -1.69 1.69 17.18
N LEU A 55 -2.34 1.95 16.03
CA LEU A 55 -3.78 2.17 15.97
C LEU A 55 -4.57 0.99 16.56
N LYS A 56 -4.19 -0.25 16.20
CA LYS A 56 -4.80 -1.47 16.76
C LYS A 56 -4.58 -1.59 18.27
N SER A 57 -3.47 -1.07 18.80
CA SER A 57 -3.22 -1.04 20.24
C SER A 57 -4.13 -0.03 20.95
N LEU A 58 -4.37 1.13 20.33
CA LEU A 58 -5.24 2.18 20.86
C LEU A 58 -6.72 1.78 20.89
N ILE A 59 -7.16 0.91 19.98
CA ILE A 59 -8.54 0.38 19.99
C ILE A 59 -8.65 -0.98 20.71
N GLY A 60 -7.57 -1.46 21.34
CA GLY A 60 -7.58 -2.69 22.13
C GLY A 60 -7.62 -4.01 21.36
N LEU A 61 -7.38 -3.98 20.04
CA LEU A 61 -7.24 -5.19 19.20
C LEU A 61 -5.89 -5.87 19.38
N VAL A 62 -4.85 -5.10 19.69
CA VAL A 62 -3.51 -5.59 19.98
C VAL A 62 -3.14 -5.14 21.40
N GLN A 63 -2.59 -6.06 22.20
CA GLN A 63 -2.08 -5.70 23.52
C GLN A 63 -0.61 -5.32 23.41
N PRO A 64 -0.20 -4.12 23.83
CA PRO A 64 1.22 -3.76 23.96
C PRO A 64 1.91 -4.68 24.98
N ASP A 65 3.19 -4.92 24.77
CA ASP A 65 4.00 -5.72 25.71
C ASP A 65 4.48 -4.86 26.89
N SER A 66 4.72 -3.56 26.66
CA SER A 66 5.08 -2.56 27.69
C SER A 66 4.68 -1.15 27.23
N GLY A 67 4.85 -0.17 28.12
CA GLY A 67 4.47 1.22 27.90
C GLY A 67 3.11 1.56 28.51
N GLU A 68 2.67 2.79 28.27
CA GLU A 68 1.42 3.30 28.85
C GLU A 68 0.61 4.05 27.79
N ILE A 69 -0.72 3.88 27.87
CA ILE A 69 -1.71 4.70 27.19
C ILE A 69 -2.47 5.46 28.27
N ARG A 70 -2.52 6.78 28.15
CA ARG A 70 -3.23 7.66 29.08
C ARG A 70 -4.28 8.46 28.33
N LEU A 71 -5.46 8.57 28.89
CA LEU A 71 -6.56 9.43 28.43
C LEU A 71 -6.88 10.42 29.55
N HIS A 72 -6.96 11.71 29.18
CA HIS A 72 -7.17 12.79 30.16
C HIS A 72 -6.21 12.69 31.36
N GLY A 73 -4.93 12.35 31.11
CA GLY A 73 -3.90 12.15 32.12
C GLY A 73 -4.00 10.84 32.93
N SER A 74 -5.05 10.05 32.75
CA SER A 74 -5.27 8.80 33.49
C SER A 74 -4.86 7.57 32.67
N LYS A 75 -4.07 6.66 33.26
CA LYS A 75 -3.66 5.41 32.62
C LYS A 75 -4.87 4.51 32.36
N VAL A 76 -5.01 4.05 31.11
CA VAL A 76 -6.07 3.16 30.66
C VAL A 76 -5.50 1.83 30.15
N LYS A 77 -6.27 0.76 30.33
CA LYS A 77 -5.97 -0.56 29.74
C LYS A 77 -7.08 -0.92 28.76
N LEU A 78 -6.77 -0.96 27.49
CA LEU A 78 -7.71 -1.21 26.40
C LEU A 78 -7.53 -2.65 25.90
N ARG A 79 -8.50 -3.52 26.17
CA ARG A 79 -8.42 -4.96 25.82
C ARG A 79 -9.43 -5.37 24.76
N SER A 80 -10.26 -4.44 24.30
CA SER A 80 -11.25 -4.66 23.26
C SER A 80 -11.73 -3.34 22.69
N ILE A 81 -12.30 -3.36 21.47
CA ILE A 81 -12.92 -2.20 20.83
C ILE A 81 -14.02 -1.58 21.71
N SER A 82 -14.80 -2.42 22.41
CA SER A 82 -15.85 -1.94 23.31
C SER A 82 -15.27 -1.17 24.50
N GLN A 83 -14.13 -1.59 25.06
CA GLN A 83 -13.45 -0.85 26.14
C GLN A 83 -12.83 0.44 25.63
N ALA A 84 -12.24 0.45 24.42
CA ALA A 84 -11.72 1.66 23.79
C ALA A 84 -12.84 2.67 23.56
N GLY A 85 -13.97 2.24 23.01
CA GLY A 85 -15.15 3.09 22.83
C GLY A 85 -15.70 3.63 24.15
N ALA A 86 -15.81 2.81 25.20
CA ALA A 86 -16.24 3.28 26.52
C ALA A 86 -15.25 4.29 27.15
N ALA A 87 -13.96 4.20 26.78
CA ALA A 87 -12.95 5.15 27.19
C ALA A 87 -12.92 6.43 26.34
N GLY A 88 -13.64 6.46 25.20
CA GLY A 88 -13.68 7.62 24.29
C GLY A 88 -12.72 7.53 23.11
N ILE A 89 -12.20 6.36 22.74
CA ILE A 89 -11.39 6.18 21.54
C ILE A 89 -12.18 5.41 20.49
N GLY A 90 -12.28 5.97 19.27
CA GLY A 90 -12.88 5.30 18.12
C GLY A 90 -12.00 5.37 16.89
N MET A 91 -12.20 4.45 15.95
CA MET A 91 -11.39 4.35 14.73
C MET A 91 -12.26 4.17 13.51
N VAL A 92 -11.94 4.92 12.47
CA VAL A 92 -12.37 4.68 11.10
C VAL A 92 -11.27 3.86 10.42
N PHE A 93 -11.63 2.68 9.95
CA PHE A 93 -10.69 1.74 9.33
C PHE A 93 -10.49 2.08 7.84
N GLN A 94 -9.37 1.66 7.29
CA GLN A 94 -9.08 1.76 5.85
C GLN A 94 -10.12 1.01 5.00
N GLU A 95 -10.57 -0.19 5.45
CA GLU A 95 -11.69 -0.91 4.87
C GLU A 95 -12.97 -0.56 5.62
N GLN A 96 -14.04 -0.21 4.89
CA GLN A 96 -15.31 0.18 5.50
C GLN A 96 -15.89 -0.93 6.39
N SER A 97 -16.30 -0.57 7.60
CA SER A 97 -16.86 -1.49 8.61
C SER A 97 -18.38 -1.43 8.71
N LEU A 98 -19.05 -0.73 7.79
CA LEU A 98 -20.50 -0.59 7.78
C LEU A 98 -21.17 -1.87 7.28
N ILE A 99 -22.32 -2.16 7.86
CA ILE A 99 -23.18 -3.25 7.44
C ILE A 99 -24.07 -2.73 6.29
N PRO A 100 -23.96 -3.25 5.06
CA PRO A 100 -24.56 -2.62 3.88
C PRO A 100 -26.09 -2.67 3.87
N ASN A 101 -26.70 -3.72 4.40
CA ASN A 101 -28.15 -4.01 4.33
C ASN A 101 -28.98 -3.45 5.50
N ILE A 102 -28.38 -2.62 6.36
CA ILE A 102 -29.10 -1.91 7.41
C ILE A 102 -29.06 -0.41 7.18
N THR A 103 -29.90 0.34 7.92
CA THR A 103 -29.97 1.79 7.79
C THR A 103 -28.72 2.50 8.34
N VAL A 104 -28.52 3.73 7.89
CA VAL A 104 -27.48 4.63 8.42
C VAL A 104 -27.60 4.77 9.93
N ALA A 105 -28.81 4.97 10.45
CA ALA A 105 -29.05 5.08 11.90
C ALA A 105 -28.67 3.82 12.67
N GLU A 106 -28.94 2.64 12.13
CA GLU A 106 -28.52 1.37 12.74
C GLU A 106 -27.01 1.23 12.74
N ASN A 107 -26.32 1.58 11.65
CA ASN A 107 -24.86 1.55 11.58
C ASN A 107 -24.22 2.52 12.58
N ILE A 108 -24.68 3.76 12.66
CA ILE A 108 -24.14 4.78 13.57
C ILE A 108 -24.31 4.36 15.03
N LEU A 109 -25.47 3.80 15.39
CA LEU A 109 -25.80 3.48 16.78
C LEU A 109 -25.60 2.01 17.13
N LEU A 110 -25.00 1.22 16.24
CA LEU A 110 -24.77 -0.22 16.46
C LEU A 110 -24.03 -0.48 17.77
N GLY A 111 -24.69 -1.23 18.67
CA GLY A 111 -24.20 -1.47 20.01
C GLY A 111 -24.22 -0.22 20.92
N SER A 112 -24.85 0.91 20.49
CA SER A 112 -25.10 2.15 21.26
C SER A 112 -26.59 2.51 21.25
N GLU A 113 -27.46 1.54 21.02
CA GLU A 113 -28.89 1.76 20.85
C GLU A 113 -29.52 2.45 22.06
N GLY A 114 -29.06 2.15 23.26
CA GLY A 114 -29.46 2.83 24.50
C GLY A 114 -30.97 3.03 24.64
N SER A 115 -31.43 4.30 24.70
CA SER A 115 -32.85 4.66 24.76
C SER A 115 -33.65 4.30 23.50
N GLY A 116 -32.94 3.99 22.39
CA GLY A 116 -33.55 3.52 21.14
C GLY A 116 -34.12 2.11 21.20
N VAL A 117 -33.81 1.33 22.27
CA VAL A 117 -34.38 0.00 22.52
C VAL A 117 -35.07 0.00 23.89
N ARG A 118 -36.36 -0.35 23.93
CA ARG A 118 -37.11 -0.45 25.18
C ARG A 118 -37.96 -1.71 25.20
N GLY A 119 -37.76 -2.55 26.19
CA GLY A 119 -38.52 -3.81 26.31
C GLY A 119 -38.29 -4.77 25.13
N GLY A 120 -37.16 -4.73 24.48
CA GLY A 120 -36.83 -5.54 23.31
C GLY A 120 -37.35 -5.01 21.97
N PHE A 121 -37.98 -3.83 21.96
CA PHE A 121 -38.51 -3.19 20.74
C PHE A 121 -37.65 -1.99 20.34
N TYR A 122 -37.31 -1.90 19.04
CA TYR A 122 -36.62 -0.77 18.45
C TYR A 122 -37.56 0.43 18.28
N ARG A 123 -37.10 1.60 18.73
CA ARG A 123 -37.79 2.89 18.56
C ARG A 123 -37.14 3.64 17.39
N TRP A 124 -37.48 3.25 16.19
CA TRP A 124 -36.85 3.74 14.94
C TRP A 124 -36.76 5.26 14.82
N LYS A 125 -37.84 5.98 15.24
CA LYS A 125 -37.81 7.44 15.24
C LYS A 125 -36.75 8.04 16.17
N GLU A 126 -36.54 7.40 17.31
CA GLU A 126 -35.56 7.85 18.29
C GLU A 126 -34.12 7.53 17.81
N LEU A 127 -33.91 6.36 17.23
CA LEU A 127 -32.63 6.00 16.63
C LEU A 127 -32.28 6.96 15.48
N ALA A 128 -33.22 7.23 14.58
CA ALA A 128 -32.99 8.16 13.48
C ALA A 128 -32.68 9.58 13.98
N ARG A 129 -33.40 10.07 15.03
CA ARG A 129 -33.13 11.38 15.64
C ARG A 129 -31.71 11.45 16.26
N ARG A 130 -31.27 10.40 16.98
CA ARG A 130 -29.94 10.37 17.59
C ARG A 130 -28.83 10.28 16.53
N ALA A 131 -29.04 9.48 15.49
CA ALA A 131 -28.11 9.39 14.38
C ALA A 131 -27.99 10.74 13.64
N GLN A 132 -29.13 11.45 13.44
CA GLN A 132 -29.12 12.78 12.85
C GLN A 132 -28.26 13.77 13.62
N VAL A 133 -28.29 13.72 14.96
CA VAL A 133 -27.44 14.59 15.80
C VAL A 133 -25.94 14.36 15.49
N GLN A 134 -25.51 13.13 15.24
CA GLN A 134 -24.12 12.84 14.92
C GLN A 134 -23.76 13.29 13.49
N LEU A 135 -24.66 13.11 12.53
CA LEU A 135 -24.51 13.60 11.17
C LEU A 135 -24.44 15.14 11.12
N ASP A 136 -25.28 15.82 11.89
CA ASP A 136 -25.31 17.28 11.98
C ASP A 136 -24.01 17.87 12.50
N LYS A 137 -23.30 17.19 13.44
CA LYS A 137 -22.00 17.62 13.99
C LYS A 137 -20.94 17.75 12.91
N ILE A 138 -20.96 16.88 11.93
CA ILE A 138 -20.03 16.92 10.80
C ILE A 138 -20.64 17.63 9.60
N GLY A 139 -21.90 18.13 9.70
CA GLY A 139 -22.60 18.86 8.66
C GLY A 139 -22.91 18.00 7.43
N CYS A 140 -23.31 16.77 7.66
CA CYS A 140 -23.59 15.77 6.63
C CYS A 140 -25.10 15.68 6.39
N ASP A 141 -25.54 15.86 5.15
CA ASP A 141 -26.95 15.78 4.74
C ASP A 141 -27.28 14.39 4.20
N ILE A 142 -27.21 13.39 5.08
CA ILE A 142 -27.58 12.00 4.77
C ILE A 142 -28.82 11.64 5.58
N ASP A 143 -29.87 11.06 4.91
CA ASP A 143 -31.04 10.56 5.64
C ASP A 143 -30.66 9.36 6.53
N PRO A 144 -30.84 9.45 7.86
CA PRO A 144 -30.54 8.34 8.78
C PRO A 144 -31.32 7.06 8.48
N ARG A 145 -32.38 7.13 7.70
CA ARG A 145 -33.23 5.99 7.32
C ARG A 145 -32.82 5.35 6.00
N ALA A 146 -31.90 5.97 5.26
CA ALA A 146 -31.38 5.39 4.02
C ALA A 146 -30.69 4.05 4.30
N ILE A 147 -30.80 3.10 3.39
CA ILE A 147 -30.04 1.85 3.45
C ILE A 147 -28.60 2.14 3.04
N THR A 148 -27.65 1.69 3.84
CA THR A 148 -26.25 2.08 3.71
C THR A 148 -25.62 1.70 2.37
N GLU A 149 -26.01 0.56 1.77
CA GLU A 149 -25.50 0.14 0.45
C GLU A 149 -25.89 1.08 -0.70
N THR A 150 -26.94 1.90 -0.53
CA THR A 150 -27.38 2.86 -1.57
C THR A 150 -26.53 4.14 -1.59
N LEU A 151 -25.68 4.35 -0.60
CA LEU A 151 -24.84 5.54 -0.48
C LEU A 151 -23.59 5.42 -1.35
N SER A 152 -23.04 6.57 -1.77
CA SER A 152 -21.73 6.66 -2.38
C SER A 152 -20.63 6.18 -1.41
N PHE A 153 -19.43 5.93 -1.94
CA PHE A 153 -18.30 5.56 -1.08
C PHE A 153 -17.94 6.69 -0.10
N ALA A 154 -17.94 7.94 -0.58
CA ALA A 154 -17.68 9.12 0.25
C ALA A 154 -18.72 9.29 1.35
N ASP A 155 -20.01 9.17 1.04
CA ASP A 155 -21.08 9.25 2.05
C ASP A 155 -20.94 8.16 3.12
N ARG A 156 -20.61 6.94 2.73
CA ARG A 156 -20.34 5.86 3.69
C ARG A 156 -19.15 6.18 4.60
N GLN A 157 -18.11 6.86 4.08
CA GLN A 157 -16.99 7.32 4.89
C GLN A 157 -17.45 8.32 5.97
N LEU A 158 -18.37 9.24 5.61
CA LEU A 158 -18.95 10.18 6.57
C LEU A 158 -19.82 9.47 7.62
N VAL A 159 -20.55 8.42 7.23
CA VAL A 159 -21.31 7.57 8.18
C VAL A 159 -20.36 6.86 9.16
N GLU A 160 -19.19 6.39 8.73
CA GLU A 160 -18.16 5.83 9.62
C GLU A 160 -17.68 6.86 10.66
N ILE A 161 -17.45 8.10 10.24
CA ILE A 161 -17.06 9.19 11.15
C ILE A 161 -18.19 9.47 12.16
N ALA A 162 -19.45 9.59 11.70
CA ALA A 162 -20.60 9.79 12.56
C ALA A 162 -20.79 8.63 13.57
N LYS A 163 -20.53 7.38 13.16
CA LYS A 163 -20.52 6.19 14.02
C LYS A 163 -19.48 6.30 15.13
N VAL A 164 -18.28 6.80 14.81
CA VAL A 164 -17.23 7.01 15.80
C VAL A 164 -17.62 8.14 16.76
N LEU A 165 -18.20 9.24 16.29
CA LEU A 165 -18.71 10.31 17.16
C LEU A 165 -19.77 9.85 18.14
N ALA A 166 -20.61 8.88 17.77
CA ALA A 166 -21.63 8.34 18.66
C ALA A 166 -21.05 7.67 19.93
N ILE A 167 -19.72 7.43 19.97
CA ILE A 167 -19.00 6.94 21.15
C ILE A 167 -19.10 7.92 22.32
N GLU A 168 -19.18 9.23 22.08
CA GLU A 168 -19.32 10.23 23.14
C GLU A 168 -20.53 9.97 24.05
N GLU A 169 -21.60 9.37 23.51
CA GLU A 169 -22.78 9.02 24.31
C GLU A 169 -22.51 7.96 25.40
N ARG A 170 -21.36 7.28 25.30
CA ARG A 170 -20.93 6.22 26.23
C ARG A 170 -19.69 6.60 27.04
N SER A 171 -18.88 7.51 26.53
CA SER A 171 -17.69 8.01 27.18
C SER A 171 -18.03 9.22 28.07
N ASN A 172 -17.22 9.46 29.12
CA ASN A 172 -17.41 10.62 29.99
C ASN A 172 -16.70 11.87 29.46
N GLY A 173 -16.54 12.03 28.15
CA GLY A 173 -15.82 13.15 27.55
C GLY A 173 -15.80 13.13 26.03
N GLU A 174 -15.12 14.13 25.46
CA GLU A 174 -14.91 14.23 24.03
C GLU A 174 -14.08 13.05 23.50
N PRO A 175 -14.44 12.48 22.35
CA PRO A 175 -13.73 11.35 21.80
C PRO A 175 -12.40 11.72 21.14
N VAL A 176 -11.49 10.74 21.09
CA VAL A 176 -10.34 10.73 20.19
C VAL A 176 -10.69 9.86 18.98
N VAL A 177 -10.68 10.45 17.79
CA VAL A 177 -11.01 9.78 16.53
C VAL A 177 -9.73 9.44 15.79
N LEU A 178 -9.54 8.16 15.50
CA LEU A 178 -8.41 7.65 14.71
C LEU A 178 -8.88 7.42 13.27
N LEU A 179 -8.25 8.07 12.30
CA LEU A 179 -8.54 7.95 10.87
C LEU A 179 -7.37 7.24 10.17
N ASP A 180 -7.57 6.00 9.71
CA ASP A 180 -6.53 5.20 9.05
C ASP A 180 -6.69 5.26 7.53
N GLU A 181 -5.85 6.06 6.88
CA GLU A 181 -5.83 6.29 5.42
C GLU A 181 -7.22 6.62 4.81
N PRO A 182 -7.95 7.60 5.36
CA PRO A 182 -9.34 7.83 4.98
C PRO A 182 -9.52 8.36 3.55
N THR A 183 -8.45 8.79 2.89
CA THR A 183 -8.43 9.37 1.54
C THR A 183 -8.00 8.40 0.44
N SER A 184 -7.65 7.16 0.79
CA SER A 184 -6.97 6.22 -0.11
C SER A 184 -7.74 5.87 -1.40
N VAL A 185 -9.08 5.99 -1.40
CA VAL A 185 -9.98 5.62 -2.51
C VAL A 185 -10.80 6.82 -3.02
N LEU A 186 -10.63 8.00 -2.42
CA LEU A 186 -11.37 9.21 -2.74
C LEU A 186 -10.72 9.99 -3.89
N ASP A 187 -11.55 10.63 -4.71
CA ASP A 187 -11.10 11.61 -5.69
C ASP A 187 -10.82 12.99 -5.05
N ALA A 188 -10.34 13.96 -5.85
CA ALA A 188 -9.93 15.26 -5.33
C ALA A 188 -11.08 16.04 -4.67
N ASP A 189 -12.28 16.01 -5.27
CA ASP A 189 -13.44 16.74 -4.76
C ASP A 189 -13.97 16.08 -3.46
N GLU A 190 -13.94 14.75 -3.40
CA GLU A 190 -14.31 13.98 -2.20
C GLU A 190 -13.32 14.21 -1.05
N ILE A 191 -12.02 14.37 -1.33
CA ILE A 191 -11.00 14.72 -0.34
C ILE A 191 -11.26 16.12 0.24
N GLU A 192 -11.58 17.11 -0.60
CA GLU A 192 -11.95 18.44 -0.13
C GLU A 192 -13.16 18.41 0.82
N LEU A 193 -14.17 17.64 0.46
CA LEU A 193 -15.35 17.44 1.29
C LEU A 193 -14.97 16.80 2.64
N LEU A 194 -14.18 15.74 2.62
CA LEU A 194 -13.72 15.05 3.84
C LEU A 194 -12.92 16.00 4.75
N PHE A 195 -12.04 16.81 4.20
CA PHE A 195 -11.25 17.80 4.98
C PHE A 195 -12.14 18.86 5.63
N ALA A 196 -13.14 19.36 4.90
CA ALA A 196 -14.14 20.25 5.48
C ALA A 196 -14.91 19.60 6.64
N GLN A 197 -15.15 18.28 6.57
CA GLN A 197 -15.82 17.56 7.66
C GLN A 197 -14.86 17.31 8.84
N ILE A 198 -13.57 17.05 8.62
CA ILE A 198 -12.57 16.92 9.69
C ILE A 198 -12.44 18.27 10.44
N GLU A 199 -12.47 19.40 9.73
CA GLU A 199 -12.47 20.72 10.35
C GLU A 199 -13.72 21.00 11.24
N ARG A 200 -14.85 20.38 10.91
CA ARG A 200 -16.04 20.40 11.77
C ARG A 200 -15.91 19.43 12.93
N LEU A 201 -15.43 18.22 12.65
CA LEU A 201 -15.19 17.15 13.61
C LEU A 201 -14.31 17.61 14.77
N ARG A 202 -13.21 18.36 14.50
CA ARG A 202 -12.27 18.83 15.54
C ARG A 202 -12.90 19.74 16.60
N LYS A 203 -14.08 20.30 16.33
CA LYS A 203 -14.85 21.07 17.33
C LYS A 203 -15.50 20.20 18.40
N HIS A 204 -15.57 18.89 18.16
CA HIS A 204 -16.25 17.91 19.00
C HIS A 204 -15.36 16.73 19.39
N ALA A 205 -14.16 16.64 18.82
CA ALA A 205 -13.23 15.52 19.02
C ALA A 205 -11.78 15.97 18.80
N SER A 206 -10.83 15.18 19.29
CA SER A 206 -9.44 15.27 18.86
C SER A 206 -9.16 14.17 17.83
N VAL A 207 -8.30 14.42 16.85
CA VAL A 207 -8.14 13.55 15.69
C VAL A 207 -6.69 13.08 15.53
N VAL A 208 -6.49 11.80 15.26
CA VAL A 208 -5.23 11.26 14.74
C VAL A 208 -5.47 10.89 13.29
N PHE A 209 -4.83 11.61 12.39
CA PHE A 209 -4.95 11.43 10.94
C PHE A 209 -3.74 10.68 10.39
N VAL A 210 -3.95 9.47 9.90
CA VAL A 210 -2.89 8.64 9.31
C VAL A 210 -3.03 8.65 7.81
N SER A 211 -1.99 9.10 7.11
CA SER A 211 -1.91 9.04 5.64
C SER A 211 -0.45 8.84 5.22
N HIS A 212 -0.25 8.29 4.03
CA HIS A 212 1.04 8.27 3.35
C HIS A 212 1.20 9.43 2.34
N ARG A 213 0.14 10.21 2.11
CA ARG A 213 0.14 11.42 1.27
C ARG A 213 0.53 12.62 2.11
N LEU A 214 1.80 13.04 1.99
CA LEU A 214 2.37 14.07 2.86
C LEU A 214 1.68 15.42 2.73
N ASP A 215 1.27 15.80 1.52
CA ASP A 215 0.56 17.06 1.27
C ASP A 215 -0.77 17.14 2.01
N GLU A 216 -1.50 16.01 2.08
CA GLU A 216 -2.74 15.91 2.86
C GLU A 216 -2.49 16.12 4.35
N VAL A 217 -1.46 15.46 4.88
CA VAL A 217 -1.10 15.56 6.30
C VAL A 217 -0.66 16.96 6.66
N LEU A 218 0.21 17.58 5.85
CA LEU A 218 0.67 18.96 6.06
C LEU A 218 -0.48 19.98 6.03
N ARG A 219 -1.52 19.70 5.24
CA ARG A 219 -2.66 20.58 5.08
C ARG A 219 -3.65 20.52 6.24
N ILE A 220 -3.90 19.32 6.80
CA ILE A 220 -4.99 19.10 7.77
C ILE A 220 -4.52 19.09 9.23
N SER A 221 -3.23 18.85 9.48
CA SER A 221 -2.70 18.62 10.82
C SER A 221 -2.19 19.91 11.48
N ASP A 222 -2.33 19.99 12.80
CA ASP A 222 -1.72 21.02 13.63
C ASP A 222 -0.28 20.64 14.01
N ARG A 223 0.00 19.34 14.17
CA ARG A 223 1.33 18.75 14.42
C ARG A 223 1.45 17.43 13.69
N VAL A 224 2.67 17.07 13.31
CA VAL A 224 2.98 15.82 12.61
C VAL A 224 4.02 15.01 13.39
N TYR A 225 3.70 13.76 13.69
CA TYR A 225 4.66 12.80 14.21
C TYR A 225 5.13 11.85 13.11
N VAL A 226 6.44 11.67 13.03
CA VAL A 226 7.07 10.77 12.07
C VAL A 226 7.43 9.47 12.78
N LEU A 227 6.90 8.34 12.29
CA LEU A 227 7.26 7.01 12.75
C LEU A 227 8.21 6.33 11.76
N ARG A 228 9.23 5.67 12.29
CA ARG A 228 10.17 4.85 11.52
C ARG A 228 10.67 3.67 12.35
N ASN A 229 10.61 2.46 11.77
CA ASN A 229 11.07 1.21 12.42
C ASN A 229 10.48 0.99 13.82
N GLY A 230 9.21 1.35 14.03
CA GLY A 230 8.54 1.21 15.32
C GLY A 230 8.88 2.27 16.36
N GLN A 231 9.58 3.34 16.00
CA GLN A 231 9.98 4.44 16.90
C GLN A 231 9.42 5.78 16.41
N THR A 232 9.22 6.72 17.33
CA THR A 232 8.94 8.13 17.00
C THR A 232 10.26 8.83 16.66
N VAL A 233 10.40 9.30 15.42
CA VAL A 233 11.60 10.01 14.94
C VAL A 233 11.60 11.46 15.41
N GLY A 234 10.43 12.10 15.41
CA GLY A 234 10.27 13.50 15.82
C GLY A 234 8.85 14.00 15.66
N GLU A 235 8.65 15.19 16.19
CA GLU A 235 7.46 16.02 16.07
C GLU A 235 7.79 17.23 15.19
N TYR A 236 6.90 17.56 14.25
CA TYR A 236 7.11 18.60 13.26
C TYR A 236 5.89 19.51 13.16
N ASP A 237 6.15 20.80 12.94
CA ASP A 237 5.13 21.81 12.68
C ASP A 237 4.88 21.90 11.17
N PRO A 238 3.65 21.61 10.70
CA PRO A 238 3.29 21.72 9.28
C PRO A 238 3.54 23.10 8.67
N ALA A 239 3.49 24.17 9.48
CA ALA A 239 3.72 25.52 8.98
C ALA A 239 5.19 25.82 8.63
N THR A 240 6.14 25.05 9.17
CA THR A 240 7.58 25.25 9.00
C THR A 240 8.29 24.11 8.29
N THR A 241 7.58 23.01 8.00
CA THR A 241 8.14 21.78 7.42
C THR A 241 7.51 21.52 6.05
N ASP A 242 8.28 21.04 5.10
CA ASP A 242 7.79 20.65 3.78
C ASP A 242 7.70 19.11 3.61
N ALA A 243 7.02 18.69 2.55
CA ALA A 243 6.86 17.28 2.23
C ALA A 243 8.20 16.56 1.99
N ALA A 244 9.20 17.26 1.42
CA ALA A 244 10.51 16.70 1.15
C ALA A 244 11.30 16.44 2.44
N GLU A 245 11.15 17.31 3.44
CA GLU A 245 11.76 17.13 4.75
C GLU A 245 11.11 15.96 5.51
N LEU A 246 9.78 15.91 5.57
CA LEU A 246 9.06 14.78 6.17
C LEU A 246 9.42 13.46 5.52
N HIS A 247 9.51 13.42 4.20
CA HIS A 247 9.93 12.25 3.45
C HIS A 247 11.35 11.81 3.83
N ARG A 248 12.32 12.76 3.94
CA ARG A 248 13.68 12.45 4.42
C ARG A 248 13.70 11.88 5.83
N MET A 249 12.82 12.37 6.73
CA MET A 249 12.74 11.86 8.11
C MET A 249 12.12 10.48 8.18
N MET A 250 11.13 10.18 7.33
CA MET A 250 10.53 8.85 7.21
C MET A 250 11.54 7.81 6.75
N ILE A 251 12.36 8.12 5.75
CA ILE A 251 13.33 7.19 5.15
C ILE A 251 14.62 7.09 5.99
N GLY A 252 15.09 8.21 6.59
CA GLY A 252 16.33 8.29 7.35
C GLY A 252 17.51 8.87 6.57
N ARG A 253 18.51 9.39 7.30
CA ARG A 253 19.67 10.11 6.73
C ARG A 253 20.59 9.25 5.85
N ASP A 254 20.56 7.93 5.96
CA ASP A 254 21.40 7.01 5.19
C ASP A 254 20.88 6.74 3.76
N ALA A 255 19.73 7.32 3.39
CA ALA A 255 19.15 7.22 2.05
C ALA A 255 19.72 8.29 1.06
N GLN A 256 20.91 8.87 1.32
CA GLN A 256 21.62 9.75 0.38
C GLN A 256 22.29 9.02 -0.78
N GLY A 257 22.32 7.67 -0.76
CA GLY A 257 22.53 6.88 -1.97
C GLY A 257 21.17 6.62 -2.62
N SER A 258 21.07 6.84 -3.93
CA SER A 258 19.85 6.62 -4.72
C SER A 258 19.14 5.34 -4.25
N HIS A 259 17.99 5.50 -3.60
CA HIS A 259 17.12 4.39 -3.14
C HIS A 259 16.79 3.41 -4.29
N TYR A 260 16.81 3.92 -5.50
CA TYR A 260 16.59 3.20 -6.76
C TYR A 260 17.86 2.60 -7.35
N HIS A 261 19.02 2.71 -6.68
CA HIS A 261 20.32 2.25 -7.20
C HIS A 261 20.61 2.75 -8.61
N GLU A 262 20.37 4.05 -8.85
CA GLU A 262 20.53 4.68 -10.17
C GLU A 262 21.99 4.71 -10.62
N ASP A 263 22.93 4.78 -9.66
CA ASP A 263 24.36 4.65 -9.85
C ASP A 263 24.77 3.32 -10.51
N ARG A 264 23.89 2.31 -10.44
CA ARG A 264 24.11 0.98 -11.05
C ARG A 264 23.43 0.84 -12.43
N GLN A 265 22.82 1.88 -12.96
CA GLN A 265 22.22 1.83 -14.29
C GLN A 265 23.32 1.80 -15.36
N LEU A 266 23.53 0.64 -15.97
CA LEU A 266 24.53 0.45 -17.03
C LEU A 266 23.98 0.93 -18.40
N PRO A 267 24.85 1.49 -19.28
CA PRO A 267 24.43 1.84 -20.63
C PRO A 267 24.00 0.61 -21.44
N VAL A 268 22.87 0.69 -22.13
CA VAL A 268 22.33 -0.43 -22.93
C VAL A 268 22.20 -0.09 -24.43
N ALA A 269 22.61 1.12 -24.85
CA ALA A 269 22.40 1.61 -26.23
C ALA A 269 23.00 0.69 -27.31
N GLU A 270 24.13 0.06 -27.04
CA GLU A 270 24.81 -0.86 -27.97
C GLU A 270 24.45 -2.34 -27.75
N ALA A 271 23.65 -2.65 -26.72
CA ALA A 271 23.26 -4.03 -26.43
C ALA A 271 22.28 -4.55 -27.53
N PRO A 272 22.37 -5.84 -27.89
CA PRO A 272 21.47 -6.41 -28.90
C PRO A 272 20.03 -6.40 -28.39
N VAL A 273 19.08 -6.31 -29.34
CA VAL A 273 17.65 -6.39 -29.06
C VAL A 273 17.32 -7.79 -28.54
N ARG A 274 16.64 -7.86 -27.41
CA ARG A 274 16.18 -9.09 -26.78
C ARG A 274 14.72 -9.37 -27.10
N LEU A 275 13.87 -8.36 -26.97
CA LEU A 275 12.43 -8.42 -27.25
C LEU A 275 12.09 -7.38 -28.29
N ARG A 276 11.40 -7.79 -29.35
CA ARG A 276 10.80 -6.89 -30.34
C ARG A 276 9.30 -7.17 -30.42
N VAL A 277 8.53 -6.12 -30.28
CA VAL A 277 7.07 -6.12 -30.43
C VAL A 277 6.73 -5.25 -31.65
N THR A 278 5.99 -5.79 -32.60
CA THR A 278 5.65 -5.11 -33.85
C THR A 278 4.16 -5.14 -34.09
N GLY A 279 3.51 -3.98 -34.10
CA GLY A 279 2.10 -3.83 -34.43
C GLY A 279 1.15 -4.56 -33.48
N ALA A 280 1.53 -4.77 -32.23
CA ALA A 280 0.71 -5.48 -31.24
C ALA A 280 -0.63 -4.81 -31.07
N THR A 281 -1.70 -5.55 -31.32
CA THR A 281 -3.09 -5.08 -31.24
C THR A 281 -3.91 -6.00 -30.38
N LEU A 282 -4.64 -5.42 -29.45
CA LEU A 282 -5.66 -6.06 -28.62
C LEU A 282 -6.99 -5.33 -28.85
N LYS A 283 -7.98 -6.03 -29.40
CA LYS A 283 -9.26 -5.43 -29.83
C LYS A 283 -9.94 -4.70 -28.65
N GLY A 284 -10.16 -3.39 -28.83
CA GLY A 284 -10.81 -2.53 -27.83
C GLY A 284 -9.91 -2.14 -26.66
N VAL A 285 -8.59 -2.42 -26.72
CA VAL A 285 -7.62 -2.13 -25.65
C VAL A 285 -6.43 -1.35 -26.20
N CYS A 286 -5.68 -1.90 -27.15
CA CYS A 286 -4.56 -1.18 -27.76
C CYS A 286 -4.42 -1.49 -29.25
N GLN A 287 -3.82 -0.57 -30.02
CA GLN A 287 -3.70 -0.65 -31.47
C GLN A 287 -2.28 -0.39 -31.95
N ALA A 288 -1.75 -1.35 -32.71
CA ALA A 288 -0.47 -1.26 -33.43
C ALA A 288 0.75 -0.82 -32.60
N VAL A 289 0.78 -1.21 -31.32
CA VAL A 289 1.88 -0.89 -30.41
C VAL A 289 3.16 -1.58 -30.86
N SER A 290 4.24 -0.81 -31.01
CA SER A 290 5.54 -1.31 -31.45
C SER A 290 6.65 -0.76 -30.57
N PHE A 291 7.56 -1.61 -30.11
CA PHE A 291 8.75 -1.25 -29.35
C PHE A 291 9.77 -2.39 -29.32
N GLU A 292 10.98 -2.05 -28.93
CA GLU A 292 12.05 -3.03 -28.67
C GLU A 292 12.51 -2.93 -27.22
N VAL A 293 13.10 -3.99 -26.69
CA VAL A 293 13.81 -3.99 -25.40
C VAL A 293 15.14 -4.70 -25.60
N ARG A 294 16.22 -4.03 -25.24
CA ARG A 294 17.57 -4.54 -25.39
C ARG A 294 17.97 -5.45 -24.21
N LYS A 295 19.05 -6.22 -24.38
CA LYS A 295 19.62 -7.00 -23.28
C LYS A 295 20.04 -6.08 -22.13
N GLY A 296 19.59 -6.40 -20.91
CA GLY A 296 19.86 -5.61 -19.72
C GLY A 296 19.06 -4.32 -19.60
N GLU A 297 18.21 -4.00 -20.57
CA GLU A 297 17.37 -2.82 -20.51
C GLU A 297 16.19 -3.02 -19.56
N VAL A 298 15.91 -2.00 -18.76
CA VAL A 298 14.65 -1.82 -18.04
C VAL A 298 13.84 -0.78 -18.82
N LEU A 299 12.81 -1.22 -19.50
CA LEU A 299 11.84 -0.38 -20.21
C LEU A 299 10.65 -0.08 -19.30
N GLY A 300 10.42 1.18 -18.96
CA GLY A 300 9.23 1.63 -18.24
C GLY A 300 8.02 1.73 -19.17
N LEU A 301 6.87 1.25 -18.74
CA LEU A 301 5.58 1.53 -19.37
C LEU A 301 4.78 2.44 -18.45
N ALA A 302 4.57 3.69 -18.87
CA ALA A 302 3.73 4.67 -18.21
C ALA A 302 2.39 4.83 -18.93
N GLY A 303 1.35 5.25 -18.23
CA GLY A 303 0.02 5.48 -18.78
C GLY A 303 -1.02 5.54 -17.65
N VAL A 304 -2.14 6.20 -17.88
CA VAL A 304 -3.27 6.17 -16.96
C VAL A 304 -3.91 4.77 -16.94
N GLN A 305 -4.69 4.48 -15.91
CA GLN A 305 -5.48 3.25 -15.87
C GLN A 305 -6.40 3.18 -17.09
N GLY A 306 -6.41 2.01 -17.76
CA GLY A 306 -7.16 1.83 -19.01
C GLY A 306 -6.41 2.27 -20.28
N SER A 307 -5.14 2.70 -20.18
CA SER A 307 -4.29 2.99 -21.35
C SER A 307 -3.92 1.74 -22.18
N GLY A 308 -4.23 0.53 -21.69
CA GLY A 308 -3.94 -0.75 -22.35
C GLY A 308 -2.57 -1.36 -22.02
N ARG A 309 -1.77 -0.71 -21.17
CA ARG A 309 -0.42 -1.20 -20.80
C ARG A 309 -0.45 -2.50 -20.02
N GLU A 310 -1.41 -2.67 -19.10
CA GLU A 310 -1.57 -3.87 -18.29
C GLU A 310 -1.94 -5.08 -19.16
N GLU A 311 -2.91 -4.91 -20.05
CA GLU A 311 -3.35 -5.94 -20.98
C GLU A 311 -2.27 -6.29 -22.00
N LEU A 312 -1.52 -5.30 -22.48
CA LEU A 312 -0.37 -5.51 -23.35
C LEU A 312 0.68 -6.40 -22.67
N CYS A 313 1.03 -6.13 -21.41
CA CYS A 313 1.96 -6.94 -20.64
C CYS A 313 1.45 -8.38 -20.42
N ARG A 314 0.15 -8.55 -20.16
CA ARG A 314 -0.49 -9.86 -20.09
C ARG A 314 -0.44 -10.60 -21.43
N ALA A 315 -0.60 -9.88 -22.55
CA ALA A 315 -0.51 -10.48 -23.88
C ALA A 315 0.93 -10.89 -24.25
N LEU A 316 1.93 -10.11 -23.88
CA LEU A 316 3.34 -10.46 -24.05
C LEU A 316 3.71 -11.75 -23.29
N PHE A 317 3.06 -12.04 -22.17
CA PHE A 317 3.24 -13.27 -21.42
C PHE A 317 2.34 -14.42 -21.90
N GLY A 318 1.44 -14.16 -22.86
CA GLY A 318 0.48 -15.15 -23.36
C GLY A 318 -0.72 -15.40 -22.43
N ALA A 319 -0.95 -14.56 -21.43
CA ALA A 319 -2.14 -14.61 -20.60
C ALA A 319 -3.38 -14.02 -21.30
N MET A 320 -3.15 -13.21 -22.35
CA MET A 320 -4.16 -12.73 -23.30
C MET A 320 -3.66 -12.96 -24.73
N ALA A 321 -4.58 -13.22 -25.66
CA ALA A 321 -4.21 -13.41 -27.05
C ALA A 321 -4.14 -12.05 -27.80
N LEU A 322 -3.06 -11.81 -28.53
CA LEU A 322 -3.00 -10.71 -29.47
C LEU A 322 -4.03 -10.90 -30.60
N THR A 323 -4.70 -9.84 -31.00
CA THR A 323 -5.58 -9.85 -32.18
C THR A 323 -4.76 -9.84 -33.48
N SER A 324 -3.68 -9.04 -33.49
CA SER A 324 -2.68 -8.98 -34.56
C SER A 324 -1.35 -8.44 -34.01
N GLY A 325 -0.30 -8.48 -34.83
CA GLY A 325 1.05 -8.09 -34.45
C GLY A 325 1.95 -9.29 -34.20
N GLU A 326 3.20 -9.00 -33.91
CA GLU A 326 4.26 -10.01 -33.83
C GLU A 326 5.15 -9.75 -32.61
N ILE A 327 5.55 -10.83 -31.93
CA ILE A 327 6.54 -10.80 -30.85
C ILE A 327 7.75 -11.60 -31.34
N ALA A 328 8.95 -11.04 -31.20
CA ALA A 328 10.20 -11.76 -31.46
C ALA A 328 11.14 -11.66 -30.24
N VAL A 329 11.84 -12.75 -29.97
CA VAL A 329 12.85 -12.86 -28.91
C VAL A 329 14.16 -13.31 -29.52
N ASP A 330 15.24 -12.56 -29.34
CA ASP A 330 16.52 -12.78 -30.01
C ASP A 330 16.33 -13.01 -31.52
N ASP A 331 15.55 -12.12 -32.18
CA ASP A 331 15.15 -12.16 -33.59
C ASP A 331 14.33 -13.39 -34.05
N LYS A 332 13.94 -14.27 -33.14
CA LYS A 332 13.04 -15.39 -33.41
C LYS A 332 11.60 -15.01 -33.12
N VAL A 333 10.75 -15.05 -34.13
CA VAL A 333 9.30 -14.83 -33.97
C VAL A 333 8.69 -15.95 -33.11
N VAL A 334 7.92 -15.54 -32.11
CA VAL A 334 7.24 -16.41 -31.17
C VAL A 334 5.74 -16.09 -31.11
N ASN A 335 4.94 -17.10 -30.84
CA ASN A 335 3.49 -16.92 -30.67
C ASN A 335 3.05 -17.62 -29.37
N PHE A 336 2.40 -16.86 -28.51
CA PHE A 336 1.97 -17.32 -27.21
C PHE A 336 0.45 -17.43 -27.14
N SER A 337 -0.06 -18.66 -27.20
CA SER A 337 -1.49 -18.97 -26.98
C SER A 337 -1.82 -19.19 -25.51
N SER A 338 -0.81 -19.25 -24.64
CA SER A 338 -0.93 -19.39 -23.19
C SER A 338 0.41 -19.05 -22.51
N PRO A 339 0.47 -18.87 -21.18
CA PRO A 339 1.73 -18.59 -20.46
C PRO A 339 2.80 -19.69 -20.60
N ARG A 340 2.42 -20.94 -20.75
CA ARG A 340 3.37 -22.07 -20.79
C ARG A 340 4.39 -22.01 -21.95
N PRO A 341 4.02 -21.68 -23.20
CA PRO A 341 4.99 -21.38 -24.26
C PRO A 341 5.90 -20.21 -23.94
N ALA A 342 5.37 -19.11 -23.36
CA ALA A 342 6.17 -17.94 -22.99
C ALA A 342 7.24 -18.30 -21.94
N ILE A 343 6.88 -19.09 -20.91
CA ILE A 343 7.83 -19.58 -19.92
C ILE A 343 8.96 -20.39 -20.57
N ARG A 344 8.66 -21.22 -21.58
CA ARG A 344 9.68 -22.02 -22.30
C ARG A 344 10.63 -21.17 -23.14
N GLU A 345 10.18 -20.02 -23.62
CA GLU A 345 11.01 -19.05 -24.36
C GLU A 345 11.72 -18.07 -23.40
N GLY A 346 11.67 -18.31 -22.07
CA GLY A 346 12.38 -17.53 -21.06
C GLY A 346 11.66 -16.27 -20.60
N PHE A 347 10.33 -16.23 -20.68
CA PHE A 347 9.54 -15.13 -20.10
C PHE A 347 9.19 -15.41 -18.65
N GLY A 348 9.30 -14.37 -17.81
CA GLY A 348 8.75 -14.31 -16.47
C GLY A 348 7.72 -13.17 -16.33
N PHE A 349 6.72 -13.36 -15.48
CA PHE A 349 5.69 -12.35 -15.19
C PHE A 349 5.42 -12.25 -13.70
N VAL A 350 5.56 -11.07 -13.14
CA VAL A 350 5.21 -10.75 -11.75
C VAL A 350 3.97 -9.87 -11.77
N PRO A 351 2.80 -10.35 -11.35
CA PRO A 351 1.55 -9.61 -11.41
C PRO A 351 1.42 -8.59 -10.26
N ALA A 352 0.59 -7.56 -10.47
CA ALA A 352 0.29 -6.54 -9.47
C ALA A 352 -0.37 -7.12 -8.22
N GLU A 353 -1.31 -8.07 -8.40
CA GLU A 353 -2.02 -8.72 -7.31
C GLU A 353 -1.29 -9.98 -6.84
N ARG A 354 -0.23 -9.78 -6.05
CA ARG A 354 0.63 -10.87 -5.55
C ARG A 354 -0.14 -12.00 -4.89
N ARG A 355 -1.14 -11.71 -4.05
CA ARG A 355 -1.84 -12.71 -3.24
C ARG A 355 -2.78 -13.60 -4.04
N THR A 356 -3.39 -13.07 -5.07
CA THR A 356 -4.41 -13.76 -5.89
C THR A 356 -3.84 -14.34 -7.18
N GLU A 357 -2.85 -13.65 -7.79
CA GLU A 357 -2.27 -14.03 -9.07
C GLU A 357 -0.80 -14.47 -8.95
N GLY A 358 -0.04 -13.87 -8.04
CA GLY A 358 1.42 -14.07 -7.94
C GLY A 358 1.83 -15.31 -7.15
N MET A 359 1.01 -15.84 -6.24
CA MET A 359 1.39 -16.97 -5.39
C MET A 359 0.22 -17.91 -5.09
N VAL A 360 0.52 -19.14 -4.71
CA VAL A 360 -0.44 -20.06 -4.11
C VAL A 360 -0.25 -19.99 -2.59
N ALA A 361 -1.14 -19.28 -1.91
CA ALA A 361 -1.00 -18.88 -0.51
C ALA A 361 -0.79 -20.06 0.46
N THR A 362 -1.44 -21.18 0.21
CA THR A 362 -1.40 -22.40 1.04
C THR A 362 -0.21 -23.32 0.74
N MET A 363 0.45 -23.14 -0.40
CA MET A 363 1.65 -23.88 -0.77
C MET A 363 2.87 -23.34 -0.03
N SER A 364 3.86 -24.20 0.17
CA SER A 364 5.13 -23.83 0.79
C SER A 364 5.95 -22.85 -0.06
N VAL A 365 6.94 -22.22 0.56
CA VAL A 365 7.94 -21.39 -0.14
C VAL A 365 8.60 -22.18 -1.27
N ALA A 366 9.01 -23.44 -1.00
CA ALA A 366 9.64 -24.30 -1.99
C ALA A 366 8.74 -24.57 -3.19
N GLU A 367 7.52 -24.99 -2.96
CA GLU A 367 6.54 -25.27 -4.02
C GLU A 367 6.22 -24.01 -4.84
N ASN A 368 6.06 -22.85 -4.21
CA ASN A 368 5.83 -21.61 -4.93
C ASN A 368 7.00 -21.20 -5.82
N ILE A 369 8.24 -21.41 -5.37
CA ILE A 369 9.45 -21.10 -6.15
C ILE A 369 9.58 -22.04 -7.36
N THR A 370 9.28 -23.32 -7.22
CA THR A 370 9.53 -24.32 -8.28
C THR A 370 8.34 -24.55 -9.22
N LEU A 371 7.15 -24.05 -8.87
CA LEU A 371 5.89 -24.31 -9.58
C LEU A 371 5.95 -24.11 -11.11
N PRO A 372 6.43 -22.97 -11.66
CA PRO A 372 6.49 -22.78 -13.11
C PRO A 372 7.52 -23.66 -13.81
N HIS A 373 8.53 -24.11 -13.09
CA HIS A 373 9.67 -24.86 -13.60
C HIS A 373 9.79 -26.26 -12.98
N ILE A 374 8.65 -26.88 -12.62
CA ILE A 374 8.63 -28.17 -11.93
C ILE A 374 9.39 -29.26 -12.69
N ALA A 375 9.45 -29.16 -14.02
CA ALA A 375 10.21 -30.09 -14.86
C ALA A 375 11.72 -30.05 -14.58
N SER A 376 12.28 -28.92 -14.17
CA SER A 376 13.72 -28.77 -13.85
C SER A 376 14.11 -29.48 -12.55
N VAL A 377 13.15 -29.74 -11.68
CA VAL A 377 13.31 -30.43 -10.40
C VAL A 377 12.60 -31.78 -10.37
N SER A 378 12.31 -32.37 -11.54
CA SER A 378 11.64 -33.66 -11.68
C SER A 378 12.50 -34.70 -12.43
N ARG A 379 12.34 -35.98 -12.09
CA ARG A 379 12.90 -37.12 -12.84
C ARG A 379 11.75 -37.94 -13.42
N GLY A 380 11.48 -37.72 -14.70
CA GLY A 380 10.29 -38.29 -15.33
C GLY A 380 9.00 -37.76 -14.66
N PRO A 381 8.06 -38.63 -14.24
CA PRO A 381 6.82 -38.18 -13.62
C PRO A 381 6.95 -37.83 -12.11
N PHE A 382 8.13 -38.02 -11.51
CA PHE A 382 8.32 -37.85 -10.06
C PHE A 382 9.16 -36.62 -9.73
N LEU A 383 8.73 -35.88 -8.71
CA LEU A 383 9.48 -34.78 -8.17
C LEU A 383 10.73 -35.26 -7.42
N ASP A 384 11.91 -34.75 -7.81
CA ASP A 384 13.16 -34.99 -7.08
C ASP A 384 13.30 -33.98 -5.93
N ARG A 385 12.89 -34.37 -4.75
CA ARG A 385 12.90 -33.55 -3.54
C ARG A 385 14.31 -33.03 -3.18
N ARG A 386 15.37 -33.75 -3.57
CA ARG A 386 16.76 -33.28 -3.32
C ARG A 386 17.16 -32.18 -4.28
N ALA A 387 16.83 -32.34 -5.56
CA ALA A 387 17.04 -31.31 -6.57
C ALA A 387 16.25 -30.05 -6.24
N GLU A 388 14.96 -30.19 -5.88
CA GLU A 388 14.10 -29.10 -5.42
C GLU A 388 14.73 -28.35 -4.24
N ALA A 389 15.10 -29.05 -3.17
CA ALA A 389 15.69 -28.45 -1.97
C ALA A 389 17.00 -27.70 -2.28
N THR A 390 17.83 -28.21 -3.19
CA THR A 390 19.09 -27.58 -3.60
C THR A 390 18.82 -26.24 -4.32
N VAL A 391 17.91 -26.26 -5.31
CA VAL A 391 17.58 -25.06 -6.09
C VAL A 391 16.88 -24.00 -5.22
N VAL A 392 15.94 -24.43 -4.40
CA VAL A 392 15.21 -23.53 -3.48
C VAL A 392 16.16 -22.90 -2.48
N LYS A 393 17.06 -23.70 -1.87
CA LYS A 393 18.05 -23.16 -0.93
C LYS A 393 18.92 -22.09 -1.59
N HIS A 394 19.41 -22.36 -2.81
CA HIS A 394 20.21 -21.38 -3.57
C HIS A 394 19.48 -20.04 -3.74
N TRP A 395 18.23 -20.05 -4.21
CA TRP A 395 17.50 -18.81 -4.47
C TRP A 395 17.00 -18.12 -3.20
N VAL A 396 16.66 -18.86 -2.16
CA VAL A 396 16.31 -18.32 -0.84
C VAL A 396 17.52 -17.55 -0.26
N GLU A 397 18.74 -18.11 -0.37
CA GLU A 397 19.97 -17.48 0.08
C GLU A 397 20.37 -16.29 -0.82
N ALA A 398 20.37 -16.45 -2.14
CA ALA A 398 20.74 -15.42 -3.11
C ALA A 398 19.85 -14.16 -2.98
N LEU A 399 18.53 -14.34 -2.82
CA LEU A 399 17.58 -13.24 -2.67
C LEU A 399 17.34 -12.85 -1.21
N ARG A 400 18.06 -13.47 -0.27
CA ARG A 400 17.90 -13.21 1.17
C ARG A 400 16.45 -13.28 1.63
N VAL A 401 15.74 -14.32 1.21
CA VAL A 401 14.34 -14.55 1.63
C VAL A 401 14.34 -14.98 3.10
N LYS A 402 13.76 -14.17 3.97
CA LYS A 402 13.64 -14.49 5.40
C LYS A 402 12.45 -15.43 5.59
N THR A 403 12.73 -16.72 5.82
CA THR A 403 11.75 -17.76 6.09
C THR A 403 12.25 -18.67 7.22
N PRO A 404 11.38 -19.10 8.15
CA PRO A 404 11.79 -20.06 9.18
C PRO A 404 12.16 -21.42 8.58
N THR A 405 11.44 -21.86 7.56
CA THR A 405 11.76 -23.04 6.76
C THR A 405 11.21 -22.89 5.34
N THR A 406 11.80 -23.59 4.38
CA THR A 406 11.29 -23.62 2.99
C THR A 406 9.96 -24.38 2.85
N SER A 407 9.57 -25.15 3.87
CA SER A 407 8.27 -25.83 3.95
C SER A 407 7.16 -24.95 4.56
N ALA A 408 7.47 -23.75 5.07
CA ALA A 408 6.47 -22.83 5.59
C ALA A 408 5.53 -22.36 4.46
N PRO A 409 4.22 -22.18 4.72
CA PRO A 409 3.31 -21.59 3.74
C PRO A 409 3.79 -20.19 3.34
N LEU A 410 3.77 -19.87 2.04
CA LEU A 410 4.26 -18.58 1.54
C LEU A 410 3.46 -17.41 2.13
N ALA A 411 2.16 -17.60 2.40
CA ALA A 411 1.30 -16.60 3.03
C ALA A 411 1.75 -16.18 4.44
N SER A 412 2.54 -17.00 5.14
CA SER A 412 3.04 -16.69 6.49
C SER A 412 4.20 -15.69 6.51
N LEU A 413 4.81 -15.40 5.36
CA LEU A 413 5.93 -14.48 5.25
C LEU A 413 5.47 -13.02 5.16
N SER A 414 6.36 -12.08 5.47
CA SER A 414 6.13 -10.65 5.20
C SER A 414 6.01 -10.38 3.71
N GLY A 415 5.33 -9.27 3.34
CA GLY A 415 5.11 -8.88 1.94
C GLY A 415 6.39 -8.87 1.10
N GLY A 416 7.48 -8.28 1.60
CA GLY A 416 8.76 -8.27 0.90
C GLY A 416 9.35 -9.66 0.67
N ASN A 417 9.24 -10.58 1.63
CA ASN A 417 9.72 -11.95 1.46
C ASN A 417 8.83 -12.78 0.52
N GLN A 418 7.51 -12.55 0.51
CA GLN A 418 6.62 -13.11 -0.48
C GLN A 418 7.02 -12.65 -1.89
N GLN A 419 7.28 -11.35 -2.09
CA GLN A 419 7.70 -10.79 -3.38
C GLN A 419 9.01 -11.37 -3.87
N LYS A 420 10.00 -11.51 -2.99
CA LYS A 420 11.28 -12.14 -3.34
C LYS A 420 11.10 -13.61 -3.75
N ALA A 421 10.22 -14.35 -3.10
CA ALA A 421 9.90 -15.74 -3.50
C ALA A 421 9.20 -15.79 -4.87
N VAL A 422 8.30 -14.83 -5.16
CA VAL A 422 7.67 -14.69 -6.48
C VAL A 422 8.69 -14.34 -7.57
N LEU A 423 9.68 -13.49 -7.27
CA LEU A 423 10.79 -13.21 -8.19
C LEU A 423 11.70 -14.43 -8.36
N ALA A 424 12.05 -15.13 -7.26
CA ALA A 424 12.89 -16.31 -7.28
C ALA A 424 12.40 -17.38 -8.25
N ARG A 425 11.08 -17.55 -8.37
CA ARG A 425 10.48 -18.60 -9.23
C ARG A 425 10.90 -18.48 -10.70
N TRP A 426 11.14 -17.26 -11.18
CA TRP A 426 11.50 -17.04 -12.58
C TRP A 426 13.00 -17.30 -12.85
N MET A 427 13.81 -17.40 -11.81
CA MET A 427 15.24 -17.66 -11.92
C MET A 427 15.61 -19.15 -11.82
N VAL A 428 14.65 -20.02 -11.48
CA VAL A 428 14.88 -21.46 -11.23
C VAL A 428 15.45 -22.20 -12.44
N SER A 429 14.98 -21.87 -13.65
CA SER A 429 15.44 -22.55 -14.87
C SER A 429 16.81 -22.07 -15.37
N GLY A 430 17.26 -20.89 -14.97
CA GLY A 430 18.44 -20.23 -15.51
C GLY A 430 18.30 -19.69 -16.95
N ASP A 431 17.11 -19.85 -17.56
CA ASP A 431 16.84 -19.49 -18.96
C ASP A 431 16.03 -18.19 -19.08
N LEU A 432 15.91 -17.40 -18.00
CA LEU A 432 15.17 -16.13 -18.01
C LEU A 432 15.80 -15.15 -18.99
N ARG A 433 15.00 -14.62 -19.93
CA ARG A 433 15.41 -13.67 -20.96
C ARG A 433 14.66 -12.36 -20.86
N VAL A 434 13.35 -12.43 -20.62
CA VAL A 434 12.44 -11.29 -20.52
C VAL A 434 11.67 -11.40 -19.22
N LEU A 435 11.68 -10.34 -18.42
CA LEU A 435 10.92 -10.26 -17.18
C LEU A 435 9.92 -9.10 -17.27
N ILE A 436 8.66 -9.41 -17.07
CA ILE A 436 7.59 -8.42 -17.02
C ILE A 436 7.21 -8.22 -15.55
N LEU A 437 7.27 -6.99 -15.10
CA LEU A 437 7.01 -6.58 -13.72
C LEU A 437 5.82 -5.64 -13.68
N ASP A 438 4.70 -6.14 -13.21
CA ASP A 438 3.47 -5.37 -13.02
C ASP A 438 3.36 -4.98 -11.54
N HIS A 439 3.66 -3.71 -11.24
CA HIS A 439 3.66 -3.13 -9.89
C HIS A 439 4.42 -3.97 -8.85
N PRO A 440 5.72 -4.31 -9.09
CA PRO A 440 6.46 -5.29 -8.30
C PRO A 440 6.68 -4.88 -6.84
N THR A 441 6.53 -3.60 -6.53
CA THR A 441 6.77 -3.02 -5.20
C THR A 441 5.50 -2.68 -4.45
N ARG A 442 4.34 -2.97 -5.02
CA ARG A 442 3.03 -2.64 -4.46
C ARG A 442 2.83 -3.27 -3.07
N GLY A 443 2.51 -2.41 -2.09
CA GLY A 443 2.26 -2.82 -0.72
C GLY A 443 3.51 -3.27 0.06
N LEU A 444 4.71 -2.94 -0.42
CA LEU A 444 5.96 -3.17 0.28
C LEU A 444 6.40 -1.93 1.08
N ASP A 445 7.09 -2.16 2.18
CA ASP A 445 7.84 -1.11 2.88
C ASP A 445 9.09 -0.68 2.08
N VAL A 446 9.64 0.50 2.40
CA VAL A 446 10.77 1.08 1.62
C VAL A 446 12.01 0.20 1.65
N GLY A 447 12.29 -0.46 2.78
CA GLY A 447 13.41 -1.39 2.85
C GLY A 447 13.23 -2.56 1.87
N ALA A 448 12.02 -3.14 1.83
CA ALA A 448 11.68 -4.20 0.88
C ALA A 448 11.65 -3.70 -0.57
N LYS A 449 11.17 -2.47 -0.83
CA LYS A 449 11.23 -1.85 -2.15
C LYS A 449 12.68 -1.71 -2.64
N SER A 450 13.58 -1.17 -1.83
CA SER A 450 15.01 -1.03 -2.17
C SER A 450 15.67 -2.38 -2.48
N GLU A 451 15.30 -3.44 -1.76
CA GLU A 451 15.78 -4.78 -2.06
C GLU A 451 15.28 -5.29 -3.43
N VAL A 452 14.01 -5.01 -3.79
CA VAL A 452 13.45 -5.36 -5.10
C VAL A 452 14.13 -4.56 -6.22
N TYR A 453 14.36 -3.25 -6.03
CA TYR A 453 15.08 -2.42 -7.01
C TYR A 453 16.50 -2.93 -7.24
N ARG A 454 17.22 -3.29 -6.17
CA ARG A 454 18.54 -3.92 -6.30
C ARG A 454 18.47 -5.21 -7.11
N LEU A 455 17.47 -6.07 -6.88
CA LEU A 455 17.27 -7.30 -7.66
C LEU A 455 17.01 -7.01 -9.13
N ILE A 456 16.21 -5.99 -9.46
CA ILE A 456 15.97 -5.57 -10.85
C ILE A 456 17.29 -5.12 -11.50
N ARG A 457 18.15 -4.37 -10.78
CA ARG A 457 19.49 -4.01 -11.27
C ARG A 457 20.38 -5.24 -11.47
N ASP A 458 20.39 -6.17 -10.50
CA ASP A 458 21.16 -7.42 -10.60
C ASP A 458 20.73 -8.26 -11.83
N LEU A 459 19.45 -8.26 -12.19
CA LEU A 459 18.93 -8.91 -13.40
C LEU A 459 19.30 -8.17 -14.68
N SER A 460 19.24 -6.84 -14.66
CA SER A 460 19.73 -5.98 -15.74
C SER A 460 21.20 -6.24 -16.04
N ASP A 461 22.05 -6.31 -15.02
CA ASP A 461 23.49 -6.63 -15.13
C ASP A 461 23.73 -8.03 -15.76
N GLN A 462 22.81 -8.98 -15.57
CA GLN A 462 22.83 -10.30 -16.17
C GLN A 462 22.29 -10.33 -17.63
N GLY A 463 21.90 -9.19 -18.18
CA GLY A 463 21.39 -9.06 -19.55
C GLY A 463 19.92 -9.46 -19.72
N ILE A 464 19.14 -9.54 -18.65
CA ILE A 464 17.70 -9.79 -18.71
C ILE A 464 16.98 -8.51 -19.13
N ALA A 465 16.19 -8.58 -20.18
CA ALA A 465 15.34 -7.48 -20.62
C ALA A 465 14.11 -7.40 -19.70
N THR A 466 13.86 -6.22 -19.15
CA THR A 466 12.76 -6.03 -18.20
C THR A 466 11.74 -5.01 -18.73
N VAL A 467 10.46 -5.35 -18.67
CA VAL A 467 9.35 -4.41 -18.90
C VAL A 467 8.74 -4.11 -17.54
N LEU A 468 8.77 -2.85 -17.13
CA LEU A 468 8.38 -2.40 -15.79
C LEU A 468 7.18 -1.46 -15.83
N MET A 469 6.13 -1.81 -15.12
CA MET A 469 5.07 -0.89 -14.69
C MET A 469 5.23 -0.69 -13.17
N ALA A 470 5.49 0.52 -12.72
CA ALA A 470 5.68 0.82 -11.30
C ALA A 470 4.47 1.54 -10.68
N ASP A 471 4.45 1.64 -9.34
CA ASP A 471 3.36 2.26 -8.59
C ASP A 471 3.34 3.79 -8.71
N SER A 472 4.50 4.42 -8.97
CA SER A 472 4.63 5.87 -9.16
C SER A 472 5.46 6.22 -10.39
N LEU A 473 5.30 7.44 -10.88
CA LEU A 473 6.10 7.94 -12.01
C LEU A 473 7.56 8.09 -11.61
N GLU A 474 7.85 8.52 -10.38
CA GLU A 474 9.20 8.64 -9.84
C GLU A 474 9.92 7.28 -9.86
N GLU A 475 9.25 6.22 -9.43
CA GLU A 475 9.77 4.85 -9.47
C GLU A 475 10.02 4.40 -10.92
N THR A 476 9.07 4.66 -11.84
CA THR A 476 9.19 4.33 -13.25
C THR A 476 10.40 5.05 -13.87
N ILE A 477 10.54 6.36 -13.63
CA ILE A 477 11.64 7.20 -14.13
C ILE A 477 12.99 6.75 -13.57
N ALA A 478 13.04 6.52 -12.25
CA ALA A 478 14.29 6.18 -11.57
C ALA A 478 14.83 4.81 -11.99
N MET A 479 13.94 3.84 -12.18
CA MET A 479 14.34 2.46 -12.51
C MET A 479 14.63 2.23 -13.98
N SER A 480 14.02 2.99 -14.89
CA SER A 480 14.04 2.74 -16.34
C SER A 480 15.25 3.33 -17.03
N HIS A 481 15.67 2.73 -18.16
CA HIS A 481 16.61 3.30 -19.13
C HIS A 481 15.90 4.20 -20.13
N ARG A 482 14.64 3.89 -20.45
CA ARG A 482 13.68 4.74 -21.17
C ARG A 482 12.25 4.34 -20.81
N ILE A 483 11.33 5.24 -21.09
CA ILE A 483 9.90 5.08 -20.82
C ILE A 483 9.14 5.18 -22.12
N ILE A 484 8.19 4.28 -22.33
CA ILE A 484 7.12 4.41 -23.31
C ILE A 484 5.87 4.85 -22.57
N VAL A 485 5.27 5.94 -23.02
CA VAL A 485 4.01 6.45 -22.52
C VAL A 485 2.88 5.95 -23.40
N MET A 486 1.93 5.25 -22.82
CA MET A 486 0.72 4.77 -23.49
C MET A 486 -0.47 5.66 -23.14
N LYS A 487 -1.23 6.06 -24.16
CA LYS A 487 -2.47 6.83 -24.06
C LYS A 487 -3.48 6.27 -25.04
N ASP A 488 -4.71 6.03 -24.61
CA ASP A 488 -5.82 5.55 -25.43
C ASP A 488 -5.48 4.31 -26.30
N GLY A 489 -4.64 3.43 -25.77
CA GLY A 489 -4.23 2.20 -26.45
C GLY A 489 -3.10 2.35 -27.47
N GLU A 490 -2.48 3.52 -27.60
CA GLU A 490 -1.38 3.80 -28.51
C GLU A 490 -0.13 4.30 -27.78
N VAL A 491 1.03 4.29 -28.45
CA VAL A 491 2.26 4.90 -27.93
C VAL A 491 2.19 6.41 -28.18
N ALA A 492 2.05 7.19 -27.13
CA ALA A 492 1.99 8.65 -27.20
C ALA A 492 3.39 9.29 -27.22
N ALA A 493 4.33 8.75 -26.44
CA ALA A 493 5.70 9.28 -26.38
C ALA A 493 6.70 8.18 -25.98
N GLU A 494 7.97 8.45 -26.31
CA GLU A 494 9.12 7.68 -25.82
C GLU A 494 10.14 8.66 -25.25
N MET A 495 10.62 8.42 -24.03
CA MET A 495 11.51 9.30 -23.27
C MET A 495 12.71 8.53 -22.75
N ALA A 496 13.93 9.01 -23.02
CA ALA A 496 15.15 8.47 -22.43
C ALA A 496 15.23 8.82 -20.94
N CYS A 497 15.79 7.91 -20.15
CA CYS A 497 16.01 8.07 -18.71
C CYS A 497 17.50 7.87 -18.36
N ASP A 498 18.37 8.60 -19.05
CA ASP A 498 19.81 8.51 -18.83
C ASP A 498 20.18 9.03 -17.42
N PRO A 499 21.17 8.42 -16.75
CA PRO A 499 21.65 8.91 -15.48
C PRO A 499 22.04 10.39 -15.54
N GLY A 500 21.44 11.23 -14.70
CA GLY A 500 21.68 12.68 -14.67
C GLY A 500 20.89 13.52 -15.69
N ALA A 501 20.09 12.90 -16.59
CA ALA A 501 19.25 13.59 -17.58
C ALA A 501 17.87 12.92 -17.72
N LYS A 502 17.27 12.54 -16.60
CA LYS A 502 15.95 11.91 -16.55
C LYS A 502 14.83 12.93 -16.75
N PRO A 503 13.71 12.54 -17.41
CA PRO A 503 12.54 13.40 -17.52
C PRO A 503 11.94 13.71 -16.15
N SER A 504 11.27 14.84 -16.01
CA SER A 504 10.51 15.14 -14.80
C SER A 504 9.20 14.34 -14.77
N PRO A 505 8.62 14.07 -13.60
CA PRO A 505 7.29 13.45 -13.51
C PRO A 505 6.21 14.25 -14.27
N VAL A 506 6.36 15.58 -14.35
CA VAL A 506 5.44 16.45 -15.09
C VAL A 506 5.49 16.18 -16.59
N ASP A 507 6.71 16.05 -17.17
CA ASP A 507 6.87 15.78 -18.61
C ASP A 507 6.21 14.44 -19.01
N VAL A 508 6.35 13.43 -18.15
CA VAL A 508 5.71 12.11 -18.37
C VAL A 508 4.20 12.22 -18.23
N LEU A 509 3.70 12.95 -17.21
CA LEU A 509 2.28 13.15 -16.98
C LEU A 509 1.61 13.89 -18.13
N GLU A 510 2.24 14.95 -18.68
CA GLU A 510 1.73 15.68 -19.84
C GLU A 510 1.54 14.77 -21.07
N ALA A 511 2.44 13.81 -21.26
CA ALA A 511 2.31 12.83 -22.35
C ALA A 511 1.24 11.76 -22.10
N MET A 512 0.81 11.56 -20.83
CA MET A 512 -0.25 10.60 -20.45
C MET A 512 -1.66 11.17 -20.62
N ILE A 513 -1.81 12.50 -20.55
CA ILE A 513 -3.07 13.24 -20.64
C ILE A 513 -3.29 13.76 -22.07
#